data_2cd23d140f9138d54743115742e8aba9
#
_entry.id   2cd23d140f9138d54743115742e8aba9
#
_cell.length_a   1.000
_cell.length_b   1.000
_cell.length_c   1.000
_cell.angle_alpha   90.00
_cell.angle_beta   90.00
_cell.angle_gamma   90.00
#
_symmetry.space_group_name_H-M   'P 1'
#
loop_
_entity.id
_entity.type
_entity.pdbx_description
1 polymer ?
#
loop_
_entity_poly.entity_id
_entity_poly.type
_entity_poly.pdbx_seq_one_letter_code
_entity_poly.pdbx_strand_id
1 'polypeptide(L)'
;MSIETGVGRITMTEKVLYKIVAGALADTEGVALGTDDSADLPERLRAAGKSGRIVLKLLEDGVDVELRIDVRFGERIQEVCRELRSNVETSVEKLAGMPVVAVSIIVEGLVGARTDRF
;
A
#
# COMPACT_ATOMS: atom_id res chain seq x y z
N MET A 1 -4.95 15.86 8.01
CA MET A 1 -5.94 15.00 8.66
C MET A 1 -5.85 15.13 10.17
N SER A 2 -6.98 15.33 10.81
CA SER A 2 -7.01 15.56 12.26
C SER A 2 -8.18 14.84 12.90
N ILE A 3 -7.95 14.37 14.11
CA ILE A 3 -9.00 13.77 14.93
C ILE A 3 -9.13 14.60 16.19
N GLU A 4 -10.32 15.12 16.42
CA GLU A 4 -10.57 15.89 17.63
C GLU A 4 -10.99 14.97 18.76
N THR A 5 -10.47 15.26 19.94
CA THR A 5 -10.83 14.53 21.15
C THR A 5 -11.37 15.53 22.15
N GLY A 6 -11.89 15.04 23.27
CA GLY A 6 -12.40 15.94 24.30
C GLY A 6 -11.35 16.79 24.97
N VAL A 7 -10.08 16.43 24.86
CA VAL A 7 -8.98 17.15 25.50
C VAL A 7 -7.96 17.69 24.52
N GLY A 8 -8.22 17.59 23.23
CA GLY A 8 -7.27 18.10 22.26
C GLY A 8 -7.53 17.57 20.89
N ARG A 9 -6.50 17.61 20.08
CA ARG A 9 -6.60 17.22 18.69
C ARG A 9 -5.42 16.32 18.33
N ILE A 10 -5.71 15.23 17.64
CA ILE A 10 -4.68 14.36 17.08
C ILE A 10 -4.60 14.64 15.60
N THR A 11 -3.43 15.03 15.13
CA THR A 11 -3.23 15.32 13.71
C THR A 11 -2.29 14.29 13.11
N MET A 12 -2.71 13.70 11.99
CA MET A 12 -1.89 12.76 11.25
C MET A 12 -1.56 13.35 9.88
N THR A 13 -0.32 13.19 9.47
CA THR A 13 0.10 13.62 8.15
C THR A 13 -0.12 12.49 7.15
N GLU A 14 -0.07 12.82 5.88
CA GLU A 14 -0.15 11.80 4.84
C GLU A 14 0.97 10.78 4.96
N LYS A 15 2.11 11.17 5.52
CA LYS A 15 3.20 10.23 5.74
C LYS A 15 2.80 9.07 6.63
N VAL A 16 2.02 9.34 7.66
CA VAL A 16 1.56 8.29 8.56
C VAL A 16 0.65 7.33 7.81
N LEU A 17 -0.28 7.88 7.06
CA LEU A 17 -1.21 7.08 6.29
C LEU A 17 -0.47 6.25 5.24
N TYR A 18 0.50 6.87 4.60
CA TYR A 18 1.34 6.19 3.62
C TYR A 18 2.05 4.99 4.24
N LYS A 19 2.61 5.16 5.44
CA LYS A 19 3.29 4.08 6.13
C LYS A 19 2.35 2.95 6.51
N ILE A 20 1.13 3.29 6.88
CA ILE A 20 0.14 2.28 7.20
C ILE A 20 -0.16 1.42 5.97
N VAL A 21 -0.36 2.06 4.84
CA VAL A 21 -0.64 1.35 3.60
C VAL A 21 0.58 0.53 3.16
N ALA A 22 1.77 1.10 3.27
CA ALA A 22 3.00 0.38 2.92
C ALA A 22 3.18 -0.86 3.80
N GLY A 23 2.83 -0.76 5.07
CA GLY A 23 2.88 -1.91 5.96
C GLY A 23 1.92 -3.01 5.54
N ALA A 24 0.73 -2.62 5.14
CA ALA A 24 -0.24 -3.61 4.66
C ALA A 24 0.23 -4.30 3.39
N LEU A 25 0.88 -3.54 2.50
CA LEU A 25 1.50 -4.14 1.30
C LEU A 25 2.56 -5.15 1.68
N ALA A 26 3.42 -4.80 2.62
CA ALA A 26 4.51 -5.68 3.03
C ALA A 26 3.99 -6.96 3.68
N ASP A 27 2.83 -6.89 4.32
CA ASP A 27 2.25 -8.04 5.00
C ASP A 27 1.45 -8.96 4.08
N THR A 28 1.21 -8.55 2.85
CA THR A 28 0.41 -9.34 1.93
C THR A 28 1.31 -10.29 1.15
N GLU A 29 1.06 -11.58 1.26
CA GLU A 29 1.81 -12.56 0.52
C GLU A 29 1.53 -12.43 -0.96
N GLY A 30 2.54 -12.71 -1.76
CA GLY A 30 2.42 -12.68 -3.20
C GLY A 30 2.67 -11.32 -3.83
N VAL A 31 2.68 -10.27 -3.04
CA VAL A 31 3.02 -8.94 -3.54
C VAL A 31 4.54 -8.82 -3.58
N ALA A 32 5.05 -8.48 -4.74
CA ALA A 32 6.47 -8.20 -4.89
C ALA A 32 6.61 -6.69 -5.02
N LEU A 33 7.29 -6.10 -4.09
CA LEU A 33 7.41 -4.64 -4.04
C LEU A 33 8.65 -4.14 -4.76
N GLY A 34 9.21 -4.96 -5.63
CA GLY A 34 10.51 -4.65 -6.15
C GLY A 34 11.53 -4.61 -5.04
N THR A 35 11.26 -5.37 -4.00
CA THR A 35 12.02 -5.27 -2.76
C THR A 35 13.46 -5.66 -2.92
N ASP A 36 13.72 -6.60 -3.80
CA ASP A 36 15.09 -7.01 -4.01
C ASP A 36 15.94 -5.86 -4.51
N ASP A 37 15.38 -5.11 -5.44
CA ASP A 37 16.08 -3.94 -5.95
C ASP A 37 16.09 -2.82 -4.94
N SER A 38 14.97 -2.61 -4.26
CA SER A 38 14.89 -1.49 -3.34
C SER A 38 15.70 -1.70 -2.09
N ALA A 39 16.04 -2.95 -1.75
CA ALA A 39 16.87 -3.22 -0.60
C ALA A 39 18.27 -2.63 -0.75
N ASP A 40 18.72 -2.50 -1.98
CA ASP A 40 20.04 -1.97 -2.28
C ASP A 40 20.06 -0.47 -2.50
N LEU A 41 18.91 0.16 -2.48
CA LEU A 41 18.80 1.59 -2.75
C LEU A 41 18.88 2.40 -1.48
N PRO A 42 19.40 3.62 -1.57
CA PRO A 42 19.30 4.55 -0.45
C PRO A 42 17.85 4.75 -0.04
N GLU A 43 17.64 5.00 1.22
CA GLU A 43 16.31 5.13 1.75
C GLU A 43 15.48 6.19 1.03
N ARG A 44 16.09 7.29 0.68
CA ARG A 44 15.38 8.35 -0.02
C ARG A 44 14.86 7.89 -1.37
N LEU A 45 15.61 7.03 -2.06
CA LEU A 45 15.19 6.54 -3.37
C LEU A 45 14.07 5.51 -3.22
N ARG A 46 14.15 4.71 -2.18
CA ARG A 46 13.06 3.78 -1.91
C ARG A 46 11.78 4.52 -1.59
N ALA A 47 11.89 5.58 -0.82
CA ALA A 47 10.72 6.38 -0.48
C ALA A 47 10.13 7.03 -1.72
N ALA A 48 10.97 7.53 -2.61
CA ALA A 48 10.49 8.13 -3.85
C ALA A 48 9.80 7.10 -4.74
N GLY A 49 10.39 5.91 -4.82
CA GLY A 49 9.76 4.83 -5.59
C GLY A 49 8.42 4.43 -5.02
N LYS A 50 8.34 4.36 -3.71
CA LYS A 50 7.08 4.04 -3.05
C LYS A 50 6.04 5.12 -3.28
N SER A 51 6.46 6.38 -3.29
CA SER A 51 5.53 7.47 -3.54
C SER A 51 4.86 7.36 -4.89
N GLY A 52 5.58 6.84 -5.88
CA GLY A 52 5.00 6.63 -7.19
C GLY A 52 4.06 5.43 -7.24
N ARG A 53 4.17 4.54 -6.29
CA ARG A 53 3.38 3.32 -6.28
C ARG A 53 2.14 3.38 -5.39
N ILE A 54 2.15 4.26 -4.43
CA ILE A 54 1.02 4.43 -3.53
C ILE A 54 0.51 5.86 -3.68
N VAL A 55 -0.71 5.98 -4.12
CA VAL A 55 -1.34 7.29 -4.28
C VAL A 55 -2.52 7.35 -3.33
N LEU A 56 -2.53 8.36 -2.50
CA LEU A 56 -3.58 8.56 -1.51
C LEU A 56 -4.32 9.85 -1.81
N LYS A 57 -5.63 9.78 -1.77
CA LYS A 57 -6.47 10.96 -1.90
C LYS A 57 -7.35 11.05 -0.68
N LEU A 58 -7.26 12.16 0.02
CA LEU A 58 -8.09 12.39 1.20
C LEU A 58 -9.37 13.03 0.75
N LEU A 59 -10.48 12.39 1.04
CA LEU A 59 -11.80 12.85 0.67
C LEU A 59 -12.59 13.13 1.94
N GLU A 60 -13.71 13.81 1.79
CA GLU A 60 -14.57 14.07 2.94
C GLU A 60 -15.06 12.78 3.59
N ASP A 61 -15.34 11.77 2.79
CA ASP A 61 -15.88 10.50 3.26
C ASP A 61 -14.82 9.54 3.77
N GLY A 62 -13.53 9.83 3.51
CA GLY A 62 -12.48 8.92 3.90
C GLY A 62 -11.31 9.01 2.95
N VAL A 63 -10.67 7.90 2.67
CA VAL A 63 -9.48 7.89 1.85
C VAL A 63 -9.67 6.98 0.64
N ASP A 64 -9.19 7.45 -0.50
CA ASP A 64 -9.12 6.69 -1.74
C ASP A 64 -7.67 6.28 -1.94
N VAL A 65 -7.43 4.99 -2.07
CA VAL A 65 -6.08 4.44 -2.19
C VAL A 65 -5.90 3.83 -3.56
N GLU A 66 -4.83 4.21 -4.23
CA GLU A 66 -4.44 3.57 -5.48
C GLU A 66 -3.07 2.94 -5.28
N LEU A 67 -2.95 1.68 -5.65
CA LEU A 67 -1.73 0.90 -5.47
C LEU A 67 -1.27 0.34 -6.79
N ARG A 68 0.02 0.49 -7.06
CA ARG A 68 0.66 -0.14 -8.22
C ARG A 68 1.62 -1.18 -7.70
N ILE A 69 1.40 -2.41 -8.08
CA ILE A 69 2.15 -3.52 -7.51
C ILE A 69 2.67 -4.45 -8.59
N ASP A 70 3.66 -5.22 -8.20
CA ASP A 70 4.06 -6.41 -8.92
C ASP A 70 3.62 -7.60 -8.11
N VAL A 71 3.30 -8.69 -8.78
CA VAL A 71 2.89 -9.93 -8.15
C VAL A 71 3.94 -10.97 -8.45
N ARG A 72 4.22 -11.84 -7.50
CA ARG A 72 5.16 -12.93 -7.72
C ARG A 72 4.60 -13.91 -8.72
N PHE A 73 5.46 -14.33 -9.63
CA PHE A 73 5.07 -15.33 -10.60
C PHE A 73 4.65 -16.61 -9.87
N GLY A 74 3.53 -17.16 -10.27
CA GLY A 74 3.01 -18.36 -9.64
C GLY A 74 1.86 -18.12 -8.69
N GLU A 75 1.67 -16.90 -8.26
CA GLU A 75 0.56 -16.55 -7.36
C GLU A 75 -0.69 -16.28 -8.17
N ARG A 76 -1.81 -16.44 -7.52
CA ARG A 76 -3.10 -16.10 -8.15
C ARG A 76 -3.36 -14.63 -7.96
N ILE A 77 -3.30 -13.90 -9.06
CA ILE A 77 -3.36 -12.44 -9.00
C ILE A 77 -4.62 -11.93 -8.32
N GLN A 78 -5.77 -12.50 -8.65
CA GLN A 78 -7.02 -12.04 -8.06
C GLN A 78 -7.07 -12.24 -6.55
N GLU A 79 -6.54 -13.36 -6.09
CA GLU A 79 -6.52 -13.62 -4.65
C GLU A 79 -5.54 -12.71 -3.93
N VAL A 80 -4.39 -12.48 -4.52
CA VAL A 80 -3.41 -11.56 -3.95
C VAL A 80 -4.01 -10.16 -3.83
N CYS A 81 -4.69 -9.70 -4.87
CA CYS A 81 -5.29 -8.38 -4.86
C CYS A 81 -6.44 -8.28 -3.86
N ARG A 82 -7.22 -9.33 -3.74
CA ARG A 82 -8.32 -9.34 -2.78
C ARG A 82 -7.81 -9.27 -1.36
N GLU A 83 -6.78 -10.03 -1.06
CA GLU A 83 -6.17 -10.01 0.25
C GLU A 83 -5.51 -8.68 0.53
N LEU A 84 -4.82 -8.12 -0.45
CA LEU A 84 -4.19 -6.82 -0.31
C LEU A 84 -5.22 -5.75 0.01
N ARG A 85 -6.33 -5.74 -0.73
CA ARG A 85 -7.38 -4.76 -0.48
C ARG A 85 -7.91 -4.88 0.93
N SER A 86 -8.16 -6.10 1.36
CA SER A 86 -8.67 -6.34 2.72
C SER A 86 -7.67 -5.86 3.76
N ASN A 87 -6.40 -6.14 3.56
CA ASN A 87 -5.37 -5.73 4.51
C ASN A 87 -5.25 -4.21 4.59
N VAL A 88 -5.33 -3.55 3.44
CA VAL A 88 -5.26 -2.08 3.41
C VAL A 88 -6.46 -1.49 4.12
N GLU A 89 -7.65 -1.96 3.80
CA GLU A 89 -8.86 -1.45 4.45
C GLU A 89 -8.80 -1.64 5.97
N THR A 90 -8.42 -2.82 6.40
CA THR A 90 -8.36 -3.12 7.82
C THR A 90 -7.32 -2.25 8.52
N SER A 91 -6.14 -2.12 7.93
CA SER A 91 -5.07 -1.36 8.55
C SER A 91 -5.42 0.12 8.66
N VAL A 92 -5.96 0.68 7.59
CA VAL A 92 -6.32 2.10 7.61
C VAL A 92 -7.43 2.35 8.61
N GLU A 93 -8.44 1.52 8.61
CA GLU A 93 -9.56 1.71 9.52
C GLU A 93 -9.17 1.54 10.98
N LYS A 94 -8.35 0.53 11.26
CA LYS A 94 -7.94 0.29 12.64
C LYS A 94 -6.92 1.28 13.15
N LEU A 95 -5.92 1.58 12.33
CA LEU A 95 -4.80 2.39 12.80
C LEU A 95 -5.03 3.88 12.62
N ALA A 96 -5.67 4.26 11.55
CA ALA A 96 -5.94 5.67 11.29
C ALA A 96 -7.35 6.09 11.68
N GLY A 97 -8.24 5.14 11.85
CA GLY A 97 -9.62 5.45 12.23
C GLY A 97 -10.42 6.09 11.11
N MET A 98 -9.99 5.92 9.88
CA MET A 98 -10.66 6.51 8.73
C MET A 98 -11.27 5.44 7.84
N PRO A 99 -12.44 5.68 7.29
CA PRO A 99 -12.99 4.72 6.32
C PRO A 99 -12.20 4.79 5.01
N VAL A 100 -12.12 3.66 4.34
CA VAL A 100 -11.52 3.58 3.02
C VAL A 100 -12.65 3.58 2.03
N VAL A 101 -12.66 4.60 1.18
CA VAL A 101 -13.72 4.77 0.19
C VAL A 101 -13.53 3.79 -0.97
N ALA A 102 -12.30 3.65 -1.42
CA ALA A 102 -11.99 2.75 -2.52
C ALA A 102 -10.53 2.37 -2.46
N VAL A 103 -10.24 1.16 -2.93
CA VAL A 103 -8.87 0.70 -3.14
C VAL A 103 -8.78 0.23 -4.58
N SER A 104 -7.95 0.91 -5.36
CA SER A 104 -7.69 0.55 -6.74
C SER A 104 -6.33 -0.09 -6.82
N ILE A 105 -6.24 -1.27 -7.40
CA ILE A 105 -4.98 -1.99 -7.49
C ILE A 105 -4.65 -2.19 -8.96
N ILE A 106 -3.47 -1.73 -9.34
CA ILE A 106 -2.97 -1.88 -10.69
C ILE A 106 -1.78 -2.84 -10.63
N VAL A 107 -1.91 -3.98 -11.27
CA VAL A 107 -0.84 -4.96 -11.33
C VAL A 107 0.00 -4.64 -12.55
N GLU A 108 1.22 -4.21 -12.33
CA GLU A 108 2.08 -3.75 -13.40
C GLU A 108 3.02 -4.81 -13.93
N GLY A 109 3.30 -5.84 -13.15
CA GLY A 109 4.20 -6.85 -13.61
C GLY A 109 4.17 -8.10 -12.76
N LEU A 110 4.86 -9.10 -13.28
CA LEU A 110 5.09 -10.36 -12.58
C LEU A 110 6.58 -10.49 -12.38
N VAL A 111 6.98 -10.86 -11.17
CA VAL A 111 8.39 -11.04 -10.87
C VAL A 111 8.60 -12.43 -10.31
N GLY A 112 9.79 -12.95 -10.51
CA GLY A 112 10.17 -14.20 -9.91
C GLY A 112 10.78 -15.18 -10.87
N ALA A 113 10.76 -16.42 -10.47
CA ALA A 113 11.71 -17.43 -10.91
C ALA A 113 11.47 -18.03 -12.28
N ARG A 114 10.41 -17.68 -12.96
CA ARG A 114 10.08 -18.36 -14.20
C ARG A 114 10.29 -17.50 -15.44
N THR A 115 10.91 -16.37 -15.26
CA THR A 115 11.09 -15.45 -16.38
C THR A 115 12.00 -16.00 -17.45
N ASP A 116 12.89 -16.87 -17.08
CA ASP A 116 13.80 -17.49 -18.03
C ASP A 116 13.10 -18.50 -18.93
N ARG A 117 11.88 -18.81 -18.67
CA ARG A 117 11.11 -19.78 -19.42
C ARG A 117 10.26 -19.17 -20.52
N PHE A 118 10.25 -17.87 -20.59
CA PHE A 118 9.37 -17.17 -21.53
C PHE A 118 10.12 -16.38 -22.58
#